data_1b6a380742095237034da59e8cff0ce6
#
_entry.id   1b6a380742095237034da59e8cff0ce6
#
_cell.length_a   1.000
_cell.length_b   1.000
_cell.length_c   1.000
_cell.angle_alpha   90.00
_cell.angle_beta   90.00
_cell.angle_gamma   90.00
#
_symmetry.space_group_name_H-M   'P 1'
#
loop_
_entity.id
_entity.type
_entity.pdbx_description
1 polymer ?
#
loop_
_entity_poly.entity_id
_entity_poly.type
_entity_poly.pdbx_seq_one_letter_code
_entity_poly.pdbx_strand_id
1 'polypeptide(L)'
;KVFGNTTHNLIPVNGIAELYEICKREQYSLFVNDILTTSIDYMIGLRSVLPNAKLINFEDDGEGILKADLVFNALYSEHALPNVYGGEKYYICGKIFMFYEPIKIKEDVNRVFIAFGGADPQNYTDRLLDIISKDEYKKYEFVVVVGRAKYNVDALLEYNKYEHIQVLYDVSNMPELMSSCDIAITSRGRTGYELALLGIPSIAMAQNQREEKHGF
;
A
#
# COMPACT_ATOMS: atom_id res chain seq x y z
N LYS A 1 -12.58 -1.46 -12.17
CA LYS A 1 -12.16 -2.44 -13.23
C LYS A 1 -10.92 -3.28 -12.82
N VAL A 2 -10.54 -3.30 -11.55
CA VAL A 2 -9.38 -4.07 -11.06
C VAL A 2 -9.58 -5.58 -11.28
N PHE A 3 -10.82 -6.07 -11.27
CA PHE A 3 -11.16 -7.48 -11.39
C PHE A 3 -11.73 -7.89 -12.78
N GLY A 4 -11.69 -7.01 -13.78
CA GLY A 4 -12.36 -7.21 -15.07
C GLY A 4 -11.85 -8.37 -15.93
N ASN A 5 -10.70 -8.99 -15.59
CA ASN A 5 -10.07 -10.11 -16.31
C ASN A 5 -9.72 -11.28 -15.40
N THR A 6 -10.37 -11.42 -14.25
CA THR A 6 -10.12 -12.54 -13.33
C THR A 6 -11.10 -13.68 -13.59
N THR A 7 -10.64 -14.92 -13.37
CA THR A 7 -11.48 -16.13 -13.34
C THR A 7 -12.29 -16.24 -12.04
N HIS A 8 -12.27 -15.21 -11.19
CA HIS A 8 -12.90 -15.19 -9.87
C HIS A 8 -14.28 -14.54 -9.93
N ASN A 9 -15.20 -15.05 -9.15
CA ASN A 9 -16.53 -14.46 -9.00
C ASN A 9 -16.44 -13.22 -8.10
N LEU A 10 -16.83 -12.06 -8.62
CA LEU A 10 -16.99 -10.85 -7.84
C LEU A 10 -18.45 -10.77 -7.35
N ILE A 11 -18.65 -10.81 -6.04
CA ILE A 11 -19.95 -10.71 -5.42
C ILE A 11 -19.99 -9.39 -4.63
N PRO A 12 -20.71 -8.35 -5.10
CA PRO A 12 -20.90 -7.13 -4.33
C PRO A 12 -21.74 -7.43 -3.10
N VAL A 13 -21.36 -6.83 -1.95
CA VAL A 13 -22.08 -7.01 -0.66
C VAL A 13 -22.48 -5.63 -0.12
N ASN A 14 -23.73 -5.47 0.29
CA ASN A 14 -24.27 -4.22 0.83
C ASN A 14 -24.22 -4.17 2.39
N GLY A 15 -23.26 -4.86 2.98
CA GLY A 15 -23.04 -4.84 4.41
C GLY A 15 -22.79 -6.21 5.02
N ILE A 16 -22.49 -6.20 6.32
CA ILE A 16 -22.05 -7.39 7.07
C ILE A 16 -23.13 -8.49 7.11
N ALA A 17 -24.40 -8.12 7.22
CA ALA A 17 -25.51 -9.09 7.28
C ALA A 17 -25.60 -9.92 5.99
N GLU A 18 -25.52 -9.27 4.82
CA GLU A 18 -25.52 -9.95 3.54
C GLU A 18 -24.28 -10.85 3.37
N LEU A 19 -23.11 -10.37 3.81
CA LEU A 19 -21.88 -11.17 3.82
C LEU A 19 -22.08 -12.48 4.61
N TYR A 20 -22.66 -12.41 5.80
CA TYR A 20 -22.90 -13.58 6.64
C TYR A 20 -23.88 -14.57 5.98
N GLU A 21 -24.94 -14.10 5.33
CA GLU A 21 -25.87 -14.95 4.60
C GLU A 21 -25.20 -15.68 3.44
N ILE A 22 -24.33 -15.00 2.68
CA ILE A 22 -23.54 -15.60 1.62
C ILE A 22 -22.60 -16.67 2.22
N CYS A 23 -21.85 -16.33 3.25
CA CYS A 23 -20.94 -17.24 3.91
C CYS A 23 -21.66 -18.50 4.45
N LYS A 24 -22.83 -18.32 5.04
CA LYS A 24 -23.66 -19.41 5.58
C LYS A 24 -24.17 -20.33 4.48
N ARG A 25 -24.52 -19.78 3.32
CA ARG A 25 -25.01 -20.55 2.16
C ARG A 25 -23.89 -21.33 1.48
N GLU A 26 -22.75 -20.68 1.24
CA GLU A 26 -21.64 -21.25 0.45
C GLU A 26 -20.71 -22.16 1.26
N GLN A 27 -20.67 -22.00 2.59
CA GLN A 27 -19.86 -22.82 3.52
C GLN A 27 -18.38 -22.89 3.13
N TYR A 28 -17.73 -21.74 3.00
CA TYR A 28 -16.29 -21.67 2.66
C TYR A 28 -15.42 -22.37 3.70
N SER A 29 -14.38 -23.07 3.25
CA SER A 29 -13.37 -23.69 4.12
C SER A 29 -12.24 -22.74 4.53
N LEU A 30 -12.08 -21.65 3.76
CA LEU A 30 -11.11 -20.60 3.98
C LEU A 30 -11.78 -19.24 3.74
N PHE A 31 -11.61 -18.31 4.67
CA PHE A 31 -12.05 -16.95 4.53
C PHE A 31 -10.89 -15.99 4.81
N VAL A 32 -10.65 -15.07 3.89
CA VAL A 32 -9.55 -14.10 3.98
C VAL A 32 -10.12 -12.70 4.09
N ASN A 33 -9.74 -11.98 5.14
CA ASN A 33 -10.01 -10.56 5.32
C ASN A 33 -8.79 -9.75 4.85
N ASP A 34 -9.00 -8.85 3.91
CA ASP A 34 -8.08 -7.75 3.58
C ASP A 34 -8.73 -6.44 4.05
N ILE A 35 -8.92 -6.36 5.38
CA ILE A 35 -9.59 -5.26 6.08
C ILE A 35 -8.65 -4.76 7.16
N LEU A 36 -8.33 -3.48 7.11
CA LEU A 36 -7.32 -2.84 7.95
C LEU A 36 -7.66 -2.83 9.45
N THR A 37 -8.94 -2.95 9.82
CA THR A 37 -9.37 -2.96 11.21
C THR A 37 -10.66 -3.78 11.33
N THR A 38 -10.57 -5.00 11.87
CA THR A 38 -11.74 -5.82 12.16
C THR A 38 -12.13 -5.68 13.62
N SER A 39 -13.45 -5.74 13.90
CA SER A 39 -13.96 -5.81 15.29
C SER A 39 -14.08 -7.26 15.76
N ILE A 40 -14.10 -7.45 17.08
CA ILE A 40 -14.38 -8.76 17.70
C ILE A 40 -15.74 -9.29 17.23
N ASP A 41 -16.77 -8.45 17.23
CA ASP A 41 -18.14 -8.85 16.87
C ASP A 41 -18.22 -9.32 15.40
N TYR A 42 -17.54 -8.64 14.48
CA TYR A 42 -17.44 -9.06 13.09
C TYR A 42 -16.82 -10.47 12.99
N MET A 43 -15.71 -10.70 13.67
CA MET A 43 -15.02 -11.99 13.62
C MET A 43 -15.81 -13.11 14.32
N ILE A 44 -16.54 -12.82 15.41
CA ILE A 44 -17.47 -13.75 16.06
C ILE A 44 -18.62 -14.10 15.11
N GLY A 45 -19.18 -13.10 14.41
CA GLY A 45 -20.21 -13.30 13.41
C GLY A 45 -19.74 -14.22 12.27
N LEU A 46 -18.54 -13.98 11.71
CA LEU A 46 -17.95 -14.87 10.71
C LEU A 46 -17.78 -16.29 11.23
N ARG A 47 -17.26 -16.47 12.45
CA ARG A 47 -17.08 -17.79 13.06
C ARG A 47 -18.41 -18.52 13.28
N SER A 48 -19.50 -17.80 13.59
CA SER A 48 -20.81 -18.39 13.78
C SER A 48 -21.41 -18.98 12.50
N VAL A 49 -21.15 -18.34 11.35
CA VAL A 49 -21.65 -18.79 10.02
C VAL A 49 -20.67 -19.71 9.30
N LEU A 50 -19.39 -19.66 9.65
CA LEU A 50 -18.31 -20.48 9.10
C LEU A 50 -17.54 -21.20 10.21
N PRO A 51 -18.17 -22.13 10.95
CA PRO A 51 -17.57 -22.73 12.15
C PRO A 51 -16.30 -23.54 11.88
N ASN A 52 -16.17 -24.11 10.68
CA ASN A 52 -15.05 -24.97 10.29
C ASN A 52 -14.03 -24.26 9.37
N ALA A 53 -14.30 -23.02 8.95
CA ALA A 53 -13.39 -22.29 8.08
C ALA A 53 -12.13 -21.82 8.83
N LYS A 54 -11.03 -21.71 8.07
CA LYS A 54 -9.87 -20.93 8.52
C LYS A 54 -10.12 -19.45 8.23
N LEU A 55 -10.03 -18.62 9.27
CA LEU A 55 -10.17 -17.16 9.15
C LEU A 55 -8.78 -16.54 9.17
N ILE A 56 -8.39 -15.90 8.06
CA ILE A 56 -7.07 -15.28 7.90
C ILE A 56 -7.26 -13.79 7.67
N ASN A 57 -6.52 -12.95 8.40
CA ASN A 57 -6.55 -11.50 8.24
C ASN A 57 -5.19 -10.99 7.72
N PHE A 58 -5.23 -9.99 6.83
CA PHE A 58 -4.04 -9.28 6.34
C PHE A 58 -4.08 -7.83 6.77
N GLU A 59 -2.93 -7.33 7.28
CA GLU A 59 -2.69 -5.93 7.66
C GLU A 59 -3.77 -5.36 8.62
N ASP A 60 -4.28 -6.23 9.48
CA ASP A 60 -5.34 -5.91 10.46
C ASP A 60 -4.75 -5.56 11.83
N ASP A 61 -4.97 -4.34 12.32
CA ASP A 61 -4.59 -3.89 13.67
C ASP A 61 -5.79 -3.72 14.62
N GLY A 62 -6.96 -4.26 14.24
CA GLY A 62 -8.17 -4.25 15.05
C GLY A 62 -8.22 -5.34 16.09
N GLU A 63 -9.15 -5.24 17.03
CA GLU A 63 -9.36 -6.23 18.09
C GLU A 63 -9.81 -7.61 17.57
N GLY A 64 -10.34 -7.66 16.34
CA GLY A 64 -10.76 -8.89 15.68
C GLY A 64 -9.64 -9.91 15.44
N ILE A 65 -8.37 -9.47 15.45
CA ILE A 65 -7.19 -10.36 15.36
C ILE A 65 -7.19 -11.43 16.46
N LEU A 66 -7.81 -11.17 17.62
CA LEU A 66 -7.94 -12.13 18.71
C LEU A 66 -8.83 -13.33 18.36
N LYS A 67 -9.62 -13.24 17.30
CA LYS A 67 -10.57 -14.25 16.85
C LYS A 67 -10.23 -14.85 15.49
N ALA A 68 -9.17 -14.36 14.85
CA ALA A 68 -8.63 -14.94 13.62
C ALA A 68 -7.79 -16.19 13.92
N ASP A 69 -7.76 -17.14 12.98
CA ASP A 69 -6.84 -18.30 13.06
C ASP A 69 -5.39 -17.87 12.76
N LEU A 70 -5.21 -16.97 11.79
CA LEU A 70 -3.91 -16.41 11.38
C LEU A 70 -4.07 -14.93 11.01
N VAL A 71 -3.06 -14.14 11.34
CA VAL A 71 -2.95 -12.73 10.94
C VAL A 71 -1.56 -12.48 10.39
N PHE A 72 -1.48 -11.84 9.21
CA PHE A 72 -0.23 -11.43 8.59
C PHE A 72 -0.16 -9.91 8.52
N ASN A 73 0.67 -9.32 9.37
CA ASN A 73 0.83 -7.88 9.54
C ASN A 73 2.26 -7.46 9.19
N ALA A 74 2.59 -7.50 7.90
CA ALA A 74 3.94 -7.23 7.43
C ALA A 74 4.42 -5.79 7.71
N LEU A 75 3.48 -4.83 7.72
CA LEU A 75 3.77 -3.42 7.96
C LEU A 75 4.02 -3.09 9.44
N TYR A 76 3.66 -3.99 10.35
CA TYR A 76 3.81 -3.81 11.79
C TYR A 76 4.99 -4.63 12.33
N SER A 77 5.55 -4.18 13.45
CA SER A 77 6.54 -4.94 14.18
C SER A 77 6.02 -6.30 14.65
N GLU A 78 6.91 -7.17 15.12
CA GLU A 78 6.51 -8.45 15.72
C GLU A 78 5.47 -8.25 16.82
N HIS A 79 4.47 -9.13 16.84
CA HIS A 79 3.35 -9.08 17.78
C HIS A 79 3.46 -10.23 18.79
N ALA A 80 3.04 -9.97 20.05
CA ALA A 80 3.10 -10.97 21.12
C ALA A 80 2.06 -12.10 20.99
N LEU A 81 1.04 -11.97 20.13
CA LEU A 81 0.00 -13.00 19.96
C LEU A 81 0.51 -14.15 19.07
N PRO A 82 0.24 -15.41 19.44
CA PRO A 82 0.78 -16.58 18.74
C PRO A 82 0.22 -16.79 17.34
N ASN A 83 -0.93 -16.18 17.02
CA ASN A 83 -1.59 -16.25 15.72
C ASN A 83 -1.25 -15.06 14.80
N VAL A 84 -0.43 -14.09 15.27
CA VAL A 84 -0.06 -12.90 14.52
C VAL A 84 1.40 -12.99 14.07
N TYR A 85 1.60 -12.91 12.77
CA TYR A 85 2.90 -12.93 12.10
C TYR A 85 3.22 -11.52 11.60
N GLY A 86 4.05 -10.80 12.33
CA GLY A 86 4.43 -9.40 12.03
C GLY A 86 5.84 -9.27 11.46
N GLY A 87 6.08 -8.13 10.81
CA GLY A 87 7.37 -7.73 10.28
C GLY A 87 7.60 -8.07 8.81
N GLU A 88 8.70 -7.54 8.29
CA GLU A 88 9.06 -7.53 6.86
C GLU A 88 9.13 -8.92 6.21
N LYS A 89 9.48 -9.95 6.95
CA LYS A 89 9.58 -11.33 6.44
C LYS A 89 8.25 -11.92 5.96
N TYR A 90 7.13 -11.28 6.32
CA TYR A 90 5.79 -11.68 5.89
C TYR A 90 5.20 -10.76 4.81
N TYR A 91 6.00 -9.83 4.30
CA TYR A 91 5.55 -8.94 3.24
C TYR A 91 5.27 -9.69 1.94
N ILE A 92 4.08 -9.47 1.39
CA ILE A 92 3.66 -10.04 0.10
C ILE A 92 3.89 -8.99 -0.97
N CYS A 93 4.95 -9.18 -1.73
CA CYS A 93 5.31 -8.30 -2.84
C CYS A 93 4.54 -8.62 -4.10
N GLY A 94 4.27 -7.60 -4.91
CA GLY A 94 3.80 -7.78 -6.29
C GLY A 94 4.84 -8.51 -7.14
N LYS A 95 4.41 -9.54 -7.89
CA LYS A 95 5.34 -10.39 -8.69
C LYS A 95 6.26 -9.61 -9.61
N ILE A 96 5.81 -8.47 -10.13
CA ILE A 96 6.58 -7.66 -11.07
C ILE A 96 7.89 -7.15 -10.45
N PHE A 97 7.92 -6.85 -9.15
CA PHE A 97 9.13 -6.40 -8.45
C PHE A 97 10.22 -7.46 -8.40
N MET A 98 9.85 -8.75 -8.46
CA MET A 98 10.80 -9.87 -8.42
C MET A 98 11.62 -10.02 -9.72
N PHE A 99 11.28 -9.30 -10.78
CA PHE A 99 12.02 -9.31 -12.05
C PHE A 99 13.03 -8.17 -12.18
N TYR A 100 13.16 -7.33 -11.14
CA TYR A 100 14.08 -6.21 -11.11
C TYR A 100 15.20 -6.47 -10.11
N GLU A 101 16.43 -6.24 -10.54
CA GLU A 101 17.59 -6.27 -9.65
C GLU A 101 17.67 -5.00 -8.82
N PRO A 102 18.15 -5.06 -7.56
CA PRO A 102 18.39 -3.86 -6.78
C PRO A 102 19.36 -2.91 -7.46
N ILE A 103 19.07 -1.62 -7.38
CA ILE A 103 19.96 -0.59 -7.94
C ILE A 103 21.28 -0.51 -7.15
N LYS A 104 22.31 0.03 -7.79
CA LYS A 104 23.52 0.44 -7.08
C LYS A 104 23.31 1.82 -6.49
N ILE A 105 23.47 1.94 -5.18
CA ILE A 105 23.37 3.23 -4.48
C ILE A 105 24.49 4.14 -4.99
N LYS A 106 24.14 5.36 -5.37
CA LYS A 106 25.07 6.39 -5.85
C LYS A 106 25.41 7.35 -4.71
N GLU A 107 26.58 7.97 -4.77
CA GLU A 107 26.99 9.03 -3.84
C GLU A 107 26.19 10.32 -4.08
N ASP A 108 25.93 10.64 -5.36
CA ASP A 108 25.21 11.82 -5.77
C ASP A 108 23.77 11.49 -6.14
N VAL A 109 22.82 12.27 -5.63
CA VAL A 109 21.41 12.21 -5.99
C VAL A 109 21.14 13.17 -7.12
N ASN A 110 20.64 12.65 -8.24
CA ASN A 110 20.21 13.44 -9.39
C ASN A 110 18.71 13.30 -9.66
N ARG A 111 18.14 12.10 -9.42
CA ARG A 111 16.76 11.80 -9.76
C ARG A 111 16.00 11.27 -8.54
N VAL A 112 14.88 11.92 -8.22
CA VAL A 112 14.08 11.67 -7.02
C VAL A 112 12.72 11.12 -7.42
N PHE A 113 12.34 9.98 -6.84
CA PHE A 113 11.00 9.41 -6.98
C PHE A 113 10.10 9.95 -5.85
N ILE A 114 8.87 10.37 -6.17
CA ILE A 114 7.89 10.85 -5.19
C ILE A 114 6.56 10.13 -5.39
N ALA A 115 6.06 9.44 -4.35
CA ALA A 115 4.73 8.84 -4.36
C ALA A 115 4.18 8.65 -2.94
N PHE A 116 2.97 9.12 -2.68
CA PHE A 116 2.29 9.01 -1.39
C PHE A 116 1.09 8.07 -1.41
N GLY A 117 1.21 6.97 -2.17
CA GLY A 117 0.17 5.94 -2.27
C GLY A 117 -1.03 6.37 -3.10
N GLY A 118 -2.19 5.74 -2.87
CA GLY A 118 -3.37 5.88 -3.73
C GLY A 118 -4.10 7.21 -3.61
N ALA A 119 -4.24 7.75 -2.41
CA ALA A 119 -5.12 8.90 -2.12
C ALA A 119 -4.38 10.15 -1.65
N ASP A 120 -3.22 10.01 -1.01
CA ASP A 120 -2.46 11.11 -0.42
C ASP A 120 -3.34 12.11 0.38
N PRO A 121 -3.96 11.67 1.49
CA PRO A 121 -4.94 12.48 2.22
C PRO A 121 -4.34 13.72 2.89
N GLN A 122 -3.01 13.75 3.07
CA GLN A 122 -2.29 14.88 3.65
C GLN A 122 -1.84 15.90 2.60
N ASN A 123 -2.08 15.64 1.31
CA ASN A 123 -1.63 16.48 0.19
C ASN A 123 -0.11 16.72 0.21
N TYR A 124 0.67 15.70 0.57
CA TYR A 124 2.13 15.81 0.54
C TYR A 124 2.65 15.99 -0.87
N THR A 125 2.00 15.36 -1.86
CA THR A 125 2.35 15.56 -3.29
C THR A 125 2.21 17.02 -3.68
N ASP A 126 1.08 17.67 -3.36
CA ASP A 126 0.81 19.09 -3.69
C ASP A 126 1.88 19.99 -3.07
N ARG A 127 2.13 19.79 -1.77
CA ARG A 127 3.11 20.59 -1.02
C ARG A 127 4.54 20.42 -1.54
N LEU A 128 4.93 19.20 -1.93
CA LEU A 128 6.24 18.95 -2.52
C LEU A 128 6.36 19.55 -3.91
N LEU A 129 5.34 19.45 -4.76
CA LEU A 129 5.33 20.07 -6.08
C LEU A 129 5.51 21.59 -5.98
N ASP A 130 4.87 22.26 -5.03
CA ASP A 130 5.07 23.69 -4.78
C ASP A 130 6.50 24.04 -4.35
N ILE A 131 7.18 23.14 -3.65
CA ILE A 131 8.56 23.32 -3.22
C ILE A 131 9.52 23.08 -4.37
N ILE A 132 9.43 21.91 -5.03
CA ILE A 132 10.40 21.48 -6.03
C ILE A 132 10.28 22.25 -7.36
N SER A 133 9.18 22.98 -7.59
CA SER A 133 9.02 23.85 -8.75
C SER A 133 9.88 25.11 -8.70
N LYS A 134 10.52 25.41 -7.54
CA LYS A 134 11.39 26.58 -7.39
C LYS A 134 12.76 26.37 -8.06
N ASP A 135 13.39 27.46 -8.43
CA ASP A 135 14.66 27.44 -9.19
C ASP A 135 15.81 26.71 -8.51
N GLU A 136 15.85 26.70 -7.20
CA GLU A 136 16.90 26.02 -6.39
C GLU A 136 16.92 24.49 -6.58
N TYR A 137 15.78 23.91 -7.02
CA TYR A 137 15.63 22.47 -7.25
C TYR A 137 15.83 22.02 -8.68
N LYS A 138 16.00 22.93 -9.63
CA LYS A 138 16.18 22.62 -11.07
C LYS A 138 17.37 21.73 -11.40
N LYS A 139 18.32 21.59 -10.49
CA LYS A 139 19.46 20.68 -10.63
C LYS A 139 19.10 19.20 -10.44
N TYR A 140 17.92 18.90 -9.94
CA TYR A 140 17.40 17.54 -9.74
C TYR A 140 16.28 17.27 -10.72
N GLU A 141 16.10 16.00 -11.08
CA GLU A 141 14.93 15.51 -11.80
C GLU A 141 13.96 14.86 -10.80
N PHE A 142 12.67 15.14 -10.98
CA PHE A 142 11.63 14.57 -10.11
C PHE A 142 10.64 13.75 -10.92
N VAL A 143 10.44 12.50 -10.52
CA VAL A 143 9.38 11.60 -11.03
C VAL A 143 8.32 11.49 -9.96
N VAL A 144 7.19 12.12 -10.18
CA VAL A 144 6.08 12.19 -9.22
C VAL A 144 4.94 11.31 -9.69
N VAL A 145 4.59 10.28 -8.92
CA VAL A 145 3.49 9.38 -9.26
C VAL A 145 2.29 9.66 -8.37
N VAL A 146 1.20 10.03 -9.02
CA VAL A 146 -0.08 10.33 -8.39
C VAL A 146 -0.99 9.11 -8.48
N GLY A 147 -1.49 8.66 -7.34
CA GLY A 147 -2.34 7.47 -7.24
C GLY A 147 -3.77 7.72 -7.71
N ARG A 148 -4.45 6.64 -8.09
CA ARG A 148 -5.80 6.63 -8.69
C ARG A 148 -6.87 7.32 -7.86
N ALA A 149 -6.75 7.30 -6.53
CA ALA A 149 -7.75 7.86 -5.61
C ALA A 149 -7.47 9.32 -5.21
N LYS A 150 -6.40 9.92 -5.73
CA LYS A 150 -6.09 11.33 -5.49
C LYS A 150 -7.11 12.20 -6.22
N TYR A 151 -7.63 13.22 -5.54
CA TYR A 151 -8.47 14.25 -6.15
C TYR A 151 -7.60 15.36 -6.78
N ASN A 152 -8.21 16.18 -7.62
CA ASN A 152 -7.58 17.36 -8.25
C ASN A 152 -6.31 17.05 -9.08
N VAL A 153 -6.30 15.88 -9.74
CA VAL A 153 -5.13 15.38 -10.49
C VAL A 153 -4.72 16.33 -11.60
N ASP A 154 -5.69 16.96 -12.30
CA ASP A 154 -5.41 17.87 -13.42
C ASP A 154 -4.50 19.02 -13.00
N ALA A 155 -4.73 19.62 -11.82
CA ALA A 155 -3.88 20.67 -11.29
C ALA A 155 -2.44 20.20 -11.00
N LEU A 156 -2.28 18.93 -10.57
CA LEU A 156 -0.95 18.35 -10.34
C LEU A 156 -0.23 18.07 -11.66
N LEU A 157 -0.94 17.67 -12.71
CA LEU A 157 -0.38 17.44 -14.05
C LEU A 157 0.13 18.74 -14.70
N GLU A 158 -0.37 19.91 -14.29
CA GLU A 158 0.15 21.20 -14.77
C GLU A 158 1.63 21.43 -14.41
N TYR A 159 2.15 20.75 -13.38
CA TYR A 159 3.56 20.85 -13.03
C TYR A 159 4.50 20.23 -14.09
N ASN A 160 3.98 19.48 -15.06
CA ASN A 160 4.74 19.02 -16.23
C ASN A 160 5.24 20.18 -17.12
N LYS A 161 4.81 21.43 -16.89
CA LYS A 161 5.39 22.61 -17.51
C LYS A 161 6.84 22.89 -17.10
N TYR A 162 7.29 22.34 -15.96
CA TYR A 162 8.67 22.45 -15.48
C TYR A 162 9.49 21.28 -16.02
N GLU A 163 10.55 21.55 -16.80
CA GLU A 163 11.36 20.53 -17.48
C GLU A 163 11.96 19.46 -16.54
N HIS A 164 12.22 19.83 -15.29
CA HIS A 164 12.81 18.94 -14.28
C HIS A 164 11.76 18.17 -13.44
N ILE A 165 10.46 18.32 -13.71
CA ILE A 165 9.36 17.64 -13.01
C ILE A 165 8.54 16.83 -13.99
N GLN A 166 8.41 15.53 -13.73
CA GLN A 166 7.51 14.64 -14.47
C GLN A 166 6.43 14.12 -13.52
N VAL A 167 5.20 14.60 -13.71
CA VAL A 167 4.03 14.10 -12.94
C VAL A 167 3.29 13.07 -13.80
N LEU A 168 3.12 11.87 -13.24
CA LEU A 168 2.45 10.74 -13.86
C LEU A 168 1.25 10.30 -13.03
N TYR A 169 0.15 9.93 -13.67
CA TYR A 169 -1.07 9.49 -13.00
C TYR A 169 -1.37 8.03 -13.32
N ASP A 170 -1.72 7.25 -12.28
CA ASP A 170 -2.20 5.87 -12.39
C ASP A 170 -1.32 4.97 -13.27
N VAL A 171 -0.03 4.91 -12.97
CA VAL A 171 0.95 4.14 -13.72
C VAL A 171 0.92 2.65 -13.38
N SER A 172 1.28 1.80 -14.34
CA SER A 172 1.37 0.34 -14.17
C SER A 172 2.81 -0.18 -14.06
N ASN A 173 3.82 0.63 -14.43
CA ASN A 173 5.23 0.26 -14.48
C ASN A 173 6.03 0.83 -13.29
N MET A 174 5.47 0.75 -12.08
CA MET A 174 6.09 1.28 -10.85
C MET A 174 7.55 0.84 -10.65
N PRO A 175 7.93 -0.46 -10.79
CA PRO A 175 9.32 -0.88 -10.56
C PRO A 175 10.32 -0.20 -11.49
N GLU A 176 9.95 0.00 -12.76
CA GLU A 176 10.80 0.67 -13.75
C GLU A 176 11.02 2.14 -13.37
N LEU A 177 9.94 2.85 -13.03
CA LEU A 177 10.02 4.25 -12.60
C LEU A 177 10.85 4.41 -11.33
N MET A 178 10.60 3.56 -10.33
CA MET A 178 11.38 3.55 -9.09
C MET A 178 12.86 3.29 -9.36
N SER A 179 13.21 2.22 -10.10
CA SER A 179 14.60 1.83 -10.39
C SER A 179 15.35 2.87 -11.23
N SER A 180 14.64 3.78 -11.88
CA SER A 180 15.25 4.88 -12.63
C SER A 180 15.71 6.04 -11.74
N CYS A 181 15.38 6.01 -10.44
CA CYS A 181 15.66 7.09 -9.48
C CYS A 181 16.74 6.68 -8.48
N ASP A 182 17.37 7.66 -7.85
CA ASP A 182 18.47 7.48 -6.92
C ASP A 182 17.99 7.42 -5.47
N ILE A 183 16.91 8.13 -5.16
CA ILE A 183 16.25 8.20 -3.85
C ILE A 183 14.74 8.35 -4.02
N ALA A 184 13.99 7.99 -3.00
CA ALA A 184 12.54 8.16 -3.00
C ALA A 184 12.03 8.96 -1.79
N ILE A 185 10.92 9.67 -1.97
CA ILE A 185 10.10 10.27 -0.91
C ILE A 185 8.72 9.64 -0.99
N THR A 186 8.28 8.97 0.07
CA THR A 186 7.06 8.16 0.05
C THR A 186 6.31 8.20 1.37
N SER A 187 5.12 7.59 1.41
CA SER A 187 4.42 7.31 2.67
C SER A 187 5.01 6.09 3.40
N ARG A 188 4.75 6.00 4.71
CA ARG A 188 5.09 4.81 5.52
C ARG A 188 4.11 3.66 5.28
N GLY A 189 3.95 3.28 4.01
CA GLY A 189 3.07 2.22 3.55
C GLY A 189 3.83 1.13 2.81
N ARG A 190 3.10 0.34 2.02
CA ARG A 190 3.63 -0.80 1.25
C ARG A 190 4.74 -0.40 0.26
N THR A 191 4.68 0.82 -0.26
CA THR A 191 5.69 1.36 -1.20
C THR A 191 7.09 1.39 -0.59
N GLY A 192 7.22 1.54 0.74
CA GLY A 192 8.52 1.44 1.41
C GLY A 192 9.20 0.09 1.21
N TYR A 193 8.46 -1.02 1.28
CA TYR A 193 8.98 -2.36 1.00
C TYR A 193 9.31 -2.58 -0.47
N GLU A 194 8.50 -2.03 -1.37
CA GLU A 194 8.76 -2.08 -2.82
C GLU A 194 10.08 -1.38 -3.15
N LEU A 195 10.32 -0.21 -2.56
CA LEU A 195 11.58 0.54 -2.70
C LEU A 195 12.76 -0.23 -2.08
N ALA A 196 12.58 -0.84 -0.91
CA ALA A 196 13.61 -1.63 -0.24
C ALA A 196 14.01 -2.85 -1.09
N LEU A 197 13.06 -3.54 -1.73
CA LEU A 197 13.33 -4.65 -2.65
C LEU A 197 14.18 -4.22 -3.85
N LEU A 198 13.98 -2.99 -4.32
CA LEU A 198 14.75 -2.40 -5.42
C LEU A 198 16.07 -1.74 -4.94
N GLY A 199 16.36 -1.79 -3.63
CA GLY A 199 17.57 -1.19 -3.07
C GLY A 199 17.59 0.34 -3.10
N ILE A 200 16.43 1.00 -3.18
CA ILE A 200 16.32 2.46 -3.31
C ILE A 200 16.21 3.09 -1.92
N PRO A 201 17.17 3.94 -1.52
CA PRO A 201 17.06 4.71 -0.29
C PRO A 201 15.79 5.56 -0.29
N SER A 202 15.10 5.64 0.85
CA SER A 202 13.85 6.38 0.89
C SER A 202 13.65 7.20 2.17
N ILE A 203 12.96 8.32 2.04
CA ILE A 203 12.42 9.12 3.13
C ILE A 203 10.93 8.79 3.23
N ALA A 204 10.51 8.16 4.32
CA ALA A 204 9.13 7.77 4.54
C ALA A 204 8.43 8.71 5.52
N MET A 205 7.27 9.22 5.14
CA MET A 205 6.46 10.17 5.92
C MET A 205 5.10 9.53 6.25
N ALA A 206 4.75 9.46 7.53
CA ALA A 206 3.43 8.97 7.93
C ALA A 206 2.32 9.95 7.52
N GLN A 207 1.24 9.44 6.96
CA GLN A 207 0.06 10.21 6.58
C GLN A 207 -1.06 10.18 7.63
N ASN A 208 -0.98 9.26 8.57
CA ASN A 208 -1.96 9.06 9.63
C ASN A 208 -1.35 8.27 10.78
N GLN A 209 -2.07 8.22 11.92
CA GLN A 209 -1.62 7.53 13.14
C GLN A 209 -1.35 6.02 12.93
N ARG A 210 -2.02 5.40 11.95
CA ARG A 210 -1.77 4.00 11.62
C ARG A 210 -0.39 3.82 11.00
N GLU A 211 -0.03 4.66 10.03
CA GLU A 211 1.29 4.62 9.41
C GLU A 211 2.42 4.94 10.39
N GLU A 212 2.14 5.70 11.47
CA GLU A 212 3.11 5.94 12.54
C GLU A 212 3.50 4.65 13.29
N LYS A 213 2.61 3.66 13.32
CA LYS A 213 2.86 2.35 13.97
C LYS A 213 3.64 1.38 13.10
N HIS A 214 3.82 1.66 11.81
CA HIS A 214 4.53 0.77 10.90
C HIS A 214 6.01 0.65 11.29
N GLY A 215 6.57 -0.55 11.20
CA GLY A 215 7.83 -0.94 11.80
C GLY A 215 9.10 -0.62 11.00
N PHE A 216 9.05 0.30 10.01
CA PHE A 216 10.22 0.71 9.21
C PHE A 216 10.44 2.21 9.18
#